data_b40d09517fcb79d3a0fdf7efc3349cc5
#
_entry.id   b40d09517fcb79d3a0fdf7efc3349cc5
#
_cell.length_a   1.000
_cell.length_b   1.000
_cell.length_c   1.000
_cell.angle_alpha   90.00
_cell.angle_beta   90.00
_cell.angle_gamma   90.00
#
_symmetry.space_group_name_H-M   'P 1'
#
loop_
_entity.id
_entity.type
_entity.pdbx_description
1 polymer ?
#
loop_
_entity_poly.entity_id
_entity_poly.type
_entity_poly.pdbx_seq_one_letter_code
_entity_poly.pdbx_strand_id
1 'polypeptide(L)'
;MNVMRPISAAVLAATLATPAIADRQETIYINPFAGFQLFDDKRDLSETGTFGVGVEYRFRPHWSVEALYSRADADRKYVPGESEFDEVRVDGTYYFAGPDEAWNPYVSLGAGHADFGSDNSGVRTAGSNHDETRVNVGTGFRYNISAAVSLRGDLREFHGIDESTFDTQVSLGISFAFTRTVAQAAAEPARPTDADGDGVPDSRDQCPGTPAGATVDGNGCEPDSDRDGVADSRDQCPDTPRGAEVNSRGCELDSDNDGVVNSQDLCPNTTAGAEVDDTGCEGVTETIQTFTIEVKFP
;
A
#
# COMPACT_ATOMS: atom_id res chain seq x y z
N MET A 1 23.53 31.13 36.36
CA MET A 1 22.95 31.24 35.00
C MET A 1 23.13 29.89 34.36
N ASN A 2 22.14 29.05 34.50
CA ASN A 2 22.14 27.68 33.91
C ASN A 2 21.69 27.77 32.46
N VAL A 3 22.60 27.47 31.57
CA VAL A 3 22.32 27.39 30.14
C VAL A 3 21.64 26.04 29.90
N MET A 4 20.34 26.06 29.70
CA MET A 4 19.59 24.90 29.17
C MET A 4 20.16 24.52 27.80
N ARG A 5 20.78 23.35 27.70
CA ARG A 5 21.14 22.76 26.40
C ARG A 5 19.87 22.20 25.74
N PRO A 6 19.61 22.52 24.50
CA PRO A 6 18.43 21.94 23.81
C PRO A 6 18.67 20.45 23.56
N ILE A 7 17.75 19.64 24.07
CA ILE A 7 17.65 18.23 23.72
C ILE A 7 17.10 18.16 22.30
N SER A 8 17.93 17.78 21.34
CA SER A 8 17.49 17.53 19.96
C SER A 8 16.80 16.17 19.91
N ALA A 9 15.49 16.15 20.05
CA ALA A 9 14.67 14.97 19.80
C ALA A 9 14.61 14.70 18.29
N ALA A 10 15.39 13.74 17.83
CA ALA A 10 15.26 13.22 16.47
C ALA A 10 14.00 12.34 16.38
N VAL A 11 12.92 12.88 15.86
CA VAL A 11 11.72 12.12 15.51
C VAL A 11 12.02 11.33 14.24
N LEU A 12 12.23 10.03 14.40
CA LEU A 12 12.37 9.09 13.28
C LEU A 12 10.97 8.83 12.69
N ALA A 13 10.60 9.53 11.62
CA ALA A 13 9.38 9.28 10.88
C ALA A 13 9.56 8.04 9.99
N ALA A 14 9.15 6.88 10.48
CA ALA A 14 9.03 5.68 9.68
C ALA A 14 7.75 5.74 8.85
N THR A 15 7.84 6.09 7.57
CA THR A 15 6.73 5.99 6.62
C THR A 15 6.57 4.53 6.20
N LEU A 16 5.67 3.82 6.88
CA LEU A 16 5.24 2.49 6.46
C LEU A 16 4.09 2.65 5.46
N ALA A 17 4.31 2.21 4.22
CA ALA A 17 3.27 2.10 3.21
C ALA A 17 2.15 1.17 3.72
N THR A 18 0.93 1.70 3.87
CA THR A 18 -0.22 0.96 4.39
C THR A 18 -1.17 0.61 3.25
N PRO A 19 -1.68 -0.63 3.18
CA PRO A 19 -2.78 -0.95 2.28
C PRO A 19 -4.03 -0.16 2.72
N ALA A 20 -4.84 0.23 1.74
CA ALA A 20 -6.07 0.97 1.93
C ALA A 20 -7.05 0.16 2.81
N ILE A 21 -7.37 0.69 3.98
CA ILE A 21 -8.41 0.17 4.86
C ILE A 21 -9.37 1.34 5.15
N ALA A 22 -10.66 1.08 4.97
CA ALA A 22 -11.73 2.02 5.25
C ALA A 22 -11.73 2.47 6.72
N ASP A 23 -12.12 3.72 6.95
CA ASP A 23 -12.29 4.41 8.24
C ASP A 23 -11.21 4.09 9.29
N ARG A 24 -10.16 4.91 9.31
CA ARG A 24 -9.10 4.84 10.32
C ARG A 24 -9.55 5.58 11.58
N GLN A 25 -9.80 4.85 12.65
CA GLN A 25 -9.92 5.45 13.97
C GLN A 25 -8.51 5.70 14.53
N GLU A 26 -8.15 6.95 14.68
CA GLU A 26 -6.93 7.38 15.35
C GLU A 26 -7.32 7.85 16.75
N THR A 27 -6.66 7.29 17.76
CA THR A 27 -6.96 7.66 19.14
C THR A 27 -5.69 8.15 19.83
N ILE A 28 -5.76 9.32 20.42
CA ILE A 28 -4.74 9.86 21.32
C ILE A 28 -5.23 9.60 22.74
N TYR A 29 -4.38 9.04 23.59
CA TYR A 29 -4.65 8.90 25.01
C TYR A 29 -3.71 9.79 25.79
N ILE A 30 -4.24 10.39 26.86
CA ILE A 30 -3.45 11.00 27.93
C ILE A 30 -3.54 10.09 29.13
N ASN A 31 -2.40 9.61 29.59
CA ASN A 31 -2.26 8.54 30.58
C ASN A 31 -1.54 9.05 31.85
N PRO A 32 -2.18 9.79 32.75
CA PRO A 32 -1.63 10.02 34.09
C PRO A 32 -1.62 8.72 34.88
N PHE A 33 -0.53 8.48 35.62
CA PHE A 33 -0.37 7.31 36.45
C PHE A 33 0.37 7.62 37.75
N ALA A 34 0.20 6.74 38.74
CA ALA A 34 1.00 6.68 39.95
C ALA A 34 1.37 5.21 40.21
N GLY A 35 2.49 5.00 40.86
CA GLY A 35 2.97 3.65 41.12
C GLY A 35 4.10 3.60 42.12
N PHE A 36 4.80 2.48 42.11
CA PHE A 36 6.00 2.26 42.91
C PHE A 36 7.17 1.90 41.99
N GLN A 37 8.31 2.52 42.26
CA GLN A 37 9.58 2.21 41.65
C GLN A 37 10.43 1.40 42.63
N LEU A 38 10.81 0.21 42.24
CA LEU A 38 11.73 -0.66 42.97
C LEU A 38 13.08 -0.57 42.24
N PHE A 39 14.06 0.00 42.93
CA PHE A 39 15.39 0.17 42.38
C PHE A 39 16.29 -1.05 42.65
N ASP A 40 17.18 -1.35 41.73
CA ASP A 40 18.28 -2.30 41.94
C ASP A 40 19.08 -1.95 43.18
N ASP A 41 19.50 -2.92 43.99
CA ASP A 41 20.29 -2.71 45.19
C ASP A 41 21.63 -2.00 44.92
N LYS A 42 22.14 -2.07 43.73
CA LYS A 42 23.35 -1.35 43.30
C LYS A 42 23.19 0.18 43.29
N ARG A 43 21.94 0.70 43.22
CA ARG A 43 21.67 2.13 43.16
C ARG A 43 21.70 2.86 44.50
N ASP A 44 21.76 2.14 45.60
CA ASP A 44 21.66 2.73 46.95
C ASP A 44 20.41 3.59 47.19
N LEU A 45 19.29 3.26 46.47
CA LEU A 45 18.01 3.94 46.56
C LEU A 45 16.95 3.05 47.16
N SER A 46 16.09 3.64 48.02
CA SER A 46 14.93 2.94 48.57
C SER A 46 13.81 2.89 47.54
N GLU A 47 12.96 1.89 47.72
CA GLU A 47 11.70 1.81 46.97
C GLU A 47 10.85 3.06 47.24
N THR A 48 10.28 3.65 46.20
CA THR A 48 9.55 4.90 46.34
C THR A 48 8.32 4.99 45.46
N GLY A 49 7.44 5.91 45.81
CA GLY A 49 6.32 6.27 44.96
C GLY A 49 6.78 7.01 43.72
N THR A 50 6.21 6.68 42.57
CA THR A 50 6.45 7.38 41.30
C THR A 50 5.13 7.87 40.72
N PHE A 51 5.18 8.96 40.02
CA PHE A 51 4.05 9.48 39.24
C PHE A 51 4.52 10.01 37.89
N GLY A 52 3.61 10.01 36.93
CA GLY A 52 3.95 10.47 35.59
C GLY A 52 2.74 10.65 34.71
N VAL A 53 3.04 11.04 33.48
CA VAL A 53 2.03 11.22 32.44
C VAL A 53 2.59 10.75 31.09
N GLY A 54 1.77 10.00 30.35
CA GLY A 54 2.06 9.58 28.99
C GLY A 54 1.12 10.22 27.98
N VAL A 55 1.61 10.43 26.77
CA VAL A 55 0.81 10.75 25.59
C VAL A 55 0.99 9.60 24.60
N GLU A 56 -0.06 8.86 24.40
CA GLU A 56 -0.06 7.67 23.54
C GLU A 56 -0.86 7.94 22.27
N TYR A 57 -0.31 7.54 21.14
CA TYR A 57 -0.96 7.55 19.84
C TYR A 57 -1.19 6.15 19.34
N ARG A 58 -2.45 5.70 19.30
CA ARG A 58 -2.86 4.40 18.76
C ARG A 58 -3.18 4.57 17.29
N PHE A 59 -2.26 4.16 16.44
CA PHE A 59 -2.32 4.34 14.98
C PHE A 59 -2.90 3.12 14.25
N ARG A 60 -3.05 1.99 14.95
CA ARG A 60 -3.70 0.76 14.47
C ARG A 60 -4.46 0.08 15.60
N PRO A 61 -5.41 -0.81 15.30
CA PRO A 61 -6.18 -1.49 16.35
C PRO A 61 -5.34 -2.17 17.43
N HIS A 62 -4.15 -2.65 17.08
CA HIS A 62 -3.26 -3.38 17.98
C HIS A 62 -1.94 -2.67 18.31
N TRP A 63 -1.66 -1.49 17.71
CA TRP A 63 -0.37 -0.83 17.85
C TRP A 63 -0.48 0.61 18.29
N SER A 64 0.33 0.98 19.25
CA SER A 64 0.51 2.37 19.65
C SER A 64 1.97 2.71 19.94
N VAL A 65 2.24 4.00 20.00
CA VAL A 65 3.48 4.58 20.50
C VAL A 65 3.13 5.58 21.59
N GLU A 66 3.88 5.59 22.69
CA GLU A 66 3.67 6.46 23.83
C GLU A 66 4.96 7.19 24.16
N ALA A 67 4.88 8.52 24.30
CA ALA A 67 5.91 9.33 24.94
C ALA A 67 5.50 9.61 26.38
N LEU A 68 6.40 9.42 27.33
CA LEU A 68 6.08 9.40 28.73
C LEU A 68 7.14 10.13 29.54
N TYR A 69 6.70 10.86 30.58
CA TYR A 69 7.53 11.45 31.62
C TYR A 69 7.10 10.90 32.98
N SER A 70 8.07 10.55 33.80
CA SER A 70 7.84 10.14 35.19
C SER A 70 8.85 10.74 36.14
N ARG A 71 8.45 10.90 37.40
CA ARG A 71 9.25 11.43 38.50
C ARG A 71 9.05 10.58 39.75
N ALA A 72 10.13 10.46 40.53
CA ALA A 72 10.13 9.87 41.84
C ALA A 72 11.18 10.55 42.73
N ASP A 73 10.91 10.62 44.03
CA ASP A 73 11.85 11.09 45.04
C ASP A 73 12.19 9.91 45.96
N ALA A 74 13.43 9.45 45.94
CA ALA A 74 13.88 8.25 46.66
C ALA A 74 14.89 8.60 47.74
N ASP A 75 14.69 8.06 48.95
CA ASP A 75 15.67 8.09 50.01
C ASP A 75 16.87 7.16 49.69
N ARG A 76 18.05 7.58 50.09
CA ARG A 76 19.25 6.73 50.00
C ARG A 76 19.28 5.72 51.15
N LYS A 77 19.62 4.44 50.86
CA LYS A 77 19.64 3.34 51.84
C LYS A 77 20.76 3.46 52.87
N TYR A 78 21.94 3.87 52.46
CA TYR A 78 23.16 3.81 53.29
C TYR A 78 23.75 5.20 53.66
N VAL A 79 23.36 6.27 52.99
CA VAL A 79 23.83 7.62 53.24
C VAL A 79 22.62 8.54 53.41
N PRO A 80 22.57 9.44 54.39
CA PRO A 80 21.46 10.38 54.51
C PRO A 80 21.36 11.30 53.30
N GLY A 81 20.15 11.39 52.71
CA GLY A 81 19.85 12.24 51.56
C GLY A 81 18.78 11.63 50.67
N GLU A 82 18.19 12.47 49.87
CA GLU A 82 17.19 12.14 48.87
C GLU A 82 17.81 12.22 47.48
N SER A 83 17.32 11.44 46.53
CA SER A 83 17.67 11.51 45.12
C SER A 83 16.40 11.75 44.32
N GLU A 84 16.37 12.82 43.54
CA GLU A 84 15.34 13.04 42.55
C GLU A 84 15.60 12.15 41.34
N PHE A 85 14.56 11.46 40.87
CA PHE A 85 14.59 10.61 39.70
C PHE A 85 13.61 11.17 38.66
N ASP A 86 14.10 11.57 37.51
CA ASP A 86 13.32 12.03 36.37
C ASP A 86 13.58 11.15 35.17
N GLU A 87 12.54 10.69 34.49
CA GLU A 87 12.67 9.84 33.31
C GLU A 87 11.80 10.33 32.16
N VAL A 88 12.37 10.38 30.96
CA VAL A 88 11.64 10.55 29.69
C VAL A 88 11.87 9.31 28.83
N ARG A 89 10.79 8.70 28.35
CA ARG A 89 10.89 7.48 27.53
C ARG A 89 9.88 7.45 26.39
N VAL A 90 10.15 6.59 25.43
CA VAL A 90 9.23 6.28 24.32
C VAL A 90 9.04 4.77 24.29
N ASP A 91 7.78 4.34 24.31
CA ASP A 91 7.37 2.95 24.32
C ASP A 91 6.52 2.62 23.10
N GLY A 92 6.81 1.48 22.45
CA GLY A 92 5.91 0.83 21.50
C GLY A 92 5.06 -0.21 22.23
N THR A 93 3.76 -0.22 21.99
CA THR A 93 2.83 -1.14 22.68
C THR A 93 2.04 -1.96 21.67
N TYR A 94 1.93 -3.24 21.94
CA TYR A 94 1.08 -4.17 21.22
C TYR A 94 -0.09 -4.65 22.08
N TYR A 95 -1.31 -4.34 21.66
CA TYR A 95 -2.56 -4.74 22.29
C TYR A 95 -3.07 -6.06 21.70
N PHE A 96 -3.44 -7.01 22.55
CA PHE A 96 -3.99 -8.30 22.11
C PHE A 96 -5.45 -8.23 21.70
N ALA A 97 -6.17 -7.16 22.09
CA ALA A 97 -7.57 -6.95 21.78
C ALA A 97 -7.79 -5.61 21.05
N GLY A 98 -8.95 -5.47 20.39
CA GLY A 98 -9.34 -4.26 19.67
C GLY A 98 -9.64 -3.08 20.62
N PRO A 99 -9.69 -1.84 20.12
CA PRO A 99 -9.95 -0.66 20.96
C PRO A 99 -11.33 -0.65 21.62
N ASP A 100 -12.31 -1.34 21.03
CA ASP A 100 -13.70 -1.39 21.53
C ASP A 100 -13.93 -2.50 22.57
N GLU A 101 -12.95 -3.39 22.75
CA GLU A 101 -13.03 -4.45 23.75
C GLU A 101 -12.87 -3.89 25.17
N ALA A 102 -13.70 -4.36 26.12
CA ALA A 102 -13.64 -3.88 27.49
C ALA A 102 -12.30 -4.17 28.16
N TRP A 103 -11.70 -5.32 27.85
CA TRP A 103 -10.43 -5.77 28.42
C TRP A 103 -9.35 -5.87 27.33
N ASN A 104 -8.32 -5.06 27.44
CA ASN A 104 -7.22 -4.93 26.49
C ASN A 104 -5.87 -5.20 27.16
N PRO A 105 -5.44 -6.47 27.28
CA PRO A 105 -4.08 -6.78 27.72
C PRO A 105 -3.07 -6.39 26.64
N TYR A 106 -1.84 -6.05 27.07
CA TYR A 106 -0.79 -5.62 26.14
C TYR A 106 0.62 -5.97 26.64
N VAL A 107 1.56 -5.90 25.73
CA VAL A 107 3.00 -5.89 25.99
C VAL A 107 3.60 -4.61 25.42
N SER A 108 4.67 -4.13 26.05
CA SER A 108 5.37 -2.93 25.63
C SER A 108 6.87 -3.11 25.63
N LEU A 109 7.54 -2.40 24.74
CA LEU A 109 8.98 -2.31 24.66
C LEU A 109 9.36 -0.86 24.42
N GLY A 110 10.36 -0.35 25.12
CA GLY A 110 10.74 1.03 24.99
C GLY A 110 12.17 1.33 25.39
N ALA A 111 12.52 2.59 25.22
CA ALA A 111 13.79 3.14 25.65
C ALA A 111 13.60 4.57 26.16
N GLY A 112 14.42 4.96 27.10
CA GLY A 112 14.36 6.25 27.72
C GLY A 112 15.70 6.71 28.29
N HIS A 113 15.64 7.88 28.84
CA HIS A 113 16.74 8.51 29.52
C HIS A 113 16.29 8.91 30.93
N ALA A 114 17.02 8.48 31.91
CA ALA A 114 16.78 8.78 33.32
C ALA A 114 17.90 9.66 33.87
N ASP A 115 17.51 10.64 34.66
CA ASP A 115 18.41 11.54 35.41
C ASP A 115 18.21 11.24 36.90
N PHE A 116 19.28 10.89 37.58
CA PHE A 116 19.32 10.72 39.02
C PHE A 116 20.03 11.91 39.65
N GLY A 117 19.25 12.94 40.00
CA GLY A 117 19.75 14.15 40.65
C GLY A 117 19.98 13.95 42.13
N SER A 118 20.96 14.64 42.73
CA SER A 118 21.06 14.74 44.16
C SER A 118 20.36 16.00 44.65
N ASP A 119 19.64 15.87 45.79
CA ASP A 119 19.00 16.99 46.45
C ASP A 119 19.95 18.21 46.69
N ASN A 120 19.34 19.40 46.68
CA ASN A 120 19.91 20.75 46.81
C ASN A 120 20.63 21.01 48.14
N SER A 121 21.04 20.01 48.91
CA SER A 121 21.73 20.18 50.20
C SER A 121 23.17 20.70 50.11
N GLY A 122 23.61 21.21 48.96
CA GLY A 122 24.85 21.95 48.77
C GLY A 122 26.16 21.16 48.91
N VAL A 123 26.12 19.91 49.22
CA VAL A 123 27.30 19.01 49.27
C VAL A 123 27.34 18.21 48.00
N ARG A 124 27.95 18.77 46.96
CA ARG A 124 28.29 17.98 45.76
C ARG A 124 29.38 16.97 46.10
N THR A 125 28.98 15.77 46.42
CA THR A 125 29.91 14.64 46.39
C THR A 125 30.11 14.26 44.90
N ALA A 126 31.34 14.21 44.45
CA ALA A 126 31.67 13.81 43.10
C ALA A 126 31.06 12.41 42.82
N GLY A 127 30.11 12.32 41.91
CA GLY A 127 29.43 11.07 41.52
C GLY A 127 27.92 11.04 41.70
N SER A 128 27.26 12.12 42.13
CA SER A 128 25.82 12.12 42.51
C SER A 128 24.84 12.58 41.41
N ASN A 129 25.29 13.03 40.26
CA ASN A 129 24.45 13.25 39.08
C ASN A 129 24.83 12.18 38.09
N HIS A 130 23.91 11.29 37.82
CA HIS A 130 24.10 10.18 36.92
C HIS A 130 22.96 10.13 35.91
N ASP A 131 23.33 10.33 34.67
CA ASP A 131 22.40 10.19 33.54
C ASP A 131 22.55 8.79 32.99
N GLU A 132 21.47 8.10 32.75
CA GLU A 132 21.46 6.72 32.28
C GLU A 132 20.50 6.53 31.11
N THR A 133 20.96 5.79 30.10
CA THR A 133 20.10 5.28 29.04
C THR A 133 19.49 3.94 29.49
N ARG A 134 18.17 3.82 29.43
CA ARG A 134 17.45 2.65 29.88
C ARG A 134 16.61 2.07 28.74
N VAL A 135 16.55 0.76 28.67
CA VAL A 135 15.56 0.04 27.85
C VAL A 135 14.55 -0.62 28.79
N ASN A 136 13.34 -0.77 28.35
CA ASN A 136 12.31 -1.42 29.18
C ASN A 136 11.48 -2.42 28.38
N VAL A 137 10.99 -3.42 29.09
CA VAL A 137 9.97 -4.34 28.64
C VAL A 137 8.85 -4.36 29.67
N GLY A 138 7.61 -4.37 29.22
CA GLY A 138 6.49 -4.35 30.13
C GLY A 138 5.29 -5.17 29.65
N THR A 139 4.43 -5.43 30.59
CA THR A 139 3.10 -5.98 30.34
C THR A 139 2.08 -5.19 31.14
N GLY A 140 0.86 -5.14 30.63
CA GLY A 140 -0.18 -4.41 31.30
C GLY A 140 -1.57 -4.73 30.75
N PHE A 141 -2.51 -3.98 31.25
CA PHE A 141 -3.88 -4.04 30.77
C PHE A 141 -4.49 -2.65 30.71
N ARG A 142 -5.43 -2.48 29.79
CA ARG A 142 -6.37 -1.35 29.76
C ARG A 142 -7.78 -1.92 29.88
N TYR A 143 -8.56 -1.40 30.84
CA TYR A 143 -9.95 -1.71 31.01
C TYR A 143 -10.81 -0.51 30.67
N ASN A 144 -11.58 -0.60 29.59
CA ASN A 144 -12.42 0.47 29.10
C ASN A 144 -13.68 0.61 29.95
N ILE A 145 -13.77 1.69 30.74
CA ILE A 145 -14.95 2.04 31.55
C ILE A 145 -16.01 2.71 30.68
N SER A 146 -15.55 3.52 29.72
CA SER A 146 -16.37 4.21 28.73
C SER A 146 -15.57 4.43 27.45
N ALA A 147 -16.19 4.98 26.42
CA ALA A 147 -15.48 5.35 25.18
C ALA A 147 -14.35 6.38 25.38
N ALA A 148 -14.43 7.16 26.45
CA ALA A 148 -13.46 8.25 26.73
C ALA A 148 -12.52 7.96 27.92
N VAL A 149 -12.83 6.98 28.76
CA VAL A 149 -12.10 6.75 30.02
C VAL A 149 -11.82 5.27 30.20
N SER A 150 -10.57 4.94 30.52
CA SER A 150 -10.11 3.59 30.83
C SER A 150 -9.26 3.57 32.09
N LEU A 151 -9.27 2.46 32.81
CA LEU A 151 -8.29 2.13 33.83
C LEU A 151 -7.10 1.41 33.16
N ARG A 152 -5.88 1.73 33.58
CA ARG A 152 -4.64 1.14 33.09
C ARG A 152 -3.79 0.63 34.23
N GLY A 153 -3.20 -0.57 34.07
CA GLY A 153 -2.21 -1.10 34.99
C GLY A 153 -1.00 -1.63 34.23
N ASP A 154 0.19 -1.32 34.73
CA ASP A 154 1.46 -1.68 34.12
C ASP A 154 2.39 -2.35 35.13
N LEU A 155 3.12 -3.35 34.63
CA LEU A 155 4.30 -3.92 35.25
C LEU A 155 5.45 -3.82 34.24
N ARG A 156 6.54 -3.14 34.62
CA ARG A 156 7.68 -2.90 33.75
C ARG A 156 8.98 -3.27 34.41
N GLU A 157 9.87 -3.81 33.62
CA GLU A 157 11.27 -4.06 33.96
C GLU A 157 12.15 -3.16 33.11
N PHE A 158 13.07 -2.47 33.76
CA PHE A 158 14.02 -1.53 33.13
C PHE A 158 15.43 -2.10 33.26
N HIS A 159 16.16 -2.02 32.19
CA HIS A 159 17.59 -2.33 32.18
C HIS A 159 18.39 -1.07 31.85
N GLY A 160 19.19 -0.62 32.83
CA GLY A 160 20.16 0.44 32.65
C GLY A 160 21.36 -0.08 31.86
N ILE A 161 21.64 0.55 30.71
CA ILE A 161 22.70 0.09 29.82
C ILE A 161 24.09 0.42 30.39
N ASP A 162 24.23 1.57 31.05
CA ASP A 162 25.49 2.11 31.49
C ASP A 162 26.03 1.37 32.75
N GLU A 163 25.17 1.01 33.70
CA GLU A 163 25.55 0.37 34.95
C GLU A 163 25.05 -1.08 35.09
N SER A 164 24.37 -1.60 34.11
CA SER A 164 23.78 -2.97 34.13
C SER A 164 22.93 -3.21 35.38
N THR A 165 22.02 -2.29 35.64
CA THR A 165 21.03 -2.32 36.72
C THR A 165 19.68 -2.80 36.21
N PHE A 166 18.86 -3.36 37.12
CA PHE A 166 17.51 -3.80 36.84
C PHE A 166 16.53 -3.15 37.83
N ASP A 167 15.63 -2.32 37.31
CA ASP A 167 14.63 -1.67 38.13
C ASP A 167 13.23 -2.12 37.71
N THR A 168 12.33 -2.30 38.68
CA THR A 168 10.94 -2.69 38.41
C THR A 168 9.98 -1.57 38.76
N GLN A 169 8.99 -1.32 37.89
CA GLN A 169 7.91 -0.36 38.15
C GLN A 169 6.56 -1.07 38.09
N VAL A 170 5.74 -0.83 39.10
CA VAL A 170 4.32 -1.21 39.11
C VAL A 170 3.49 0.05 39.19
N SER A 171 2.57 0.25 38.25
CA SER A 171 1.76 1.47 38.23
C SER A 171 0.29 1.22 37.88
N LEU A 172 -0.55 2.12 38.36
CA LEU A 172 -1.96 2.23 37.99
C LEU A 172 -2.24 3.64 37.51
N GLY A 173 -3.08 3.74 36.50
CA GLY A 173 -3.41 5.03 35.90
C GLY A 173 -4.81 5.05 35.31
N ILE A 174 -5.18 6.25 34.88
CA ILE A 174 -6.42 6.50 34.14
C ILE A 174 -6.02 6.99 32.76
N SER A 175 -6.63 6.43 31.73
CA SER A 175 -6.42 6.88 30.36
C SER A 175 -7.63 7.66 29.87
N PHE A 176 -7.39 8.84 29.31
CA PHE A 176 -8.40 9.67 28.67
C PHE A 176 -8.23 9.58 27.15
N ALA A 177 -9.24 9.07 26.46
CA ALA A 177 -9.22 8.86 25.02
C ALA A 177 -9.79 10.07 24.26
N PHE A 178 -9.06 10.53 23.27
CA PHE A 178 -9.47 11.54 22.30
C PHE A 178 -9.47 10.90 20.92
N THR A 179 -10.60 10.35 20.53
CA THR A 179 -10.73 9.65 19.25
C THR A 179 -11.13 10.62 18.15
N ARG A 180 -10.41 10.61 17.06
CA ARG A 180 -10.76 11.31 15.83
C ARG A 180 -11.07 10.27 14.76
N THR A 181 -12.29 10.26 14.25
CA THR A 181 -12.60 9.56 13.01
C THR A 181 -12.04 10.40 11.87
N VAL A 182 -10.92 9.98 11.31
CA VAL A 182 -10.42 10.55 10.07
C VAL A 182 -11.22 9.90 8.96
N ALA A 183 -12.22 10.62 8.42
CA ALA A 183 -12.81 10.22 7.16
C ALA A 183 -11.66 10.19 6.15
N GLN A 184 -11.27 9.00 5.74
CA GLN A 184 -10.33 8.85 4.63
C GLN A 184 -10.98 9.54 3.45
N ALA A 185 -10.30 10.56 2.89
CA ALA A 185 -10.71 11.11 1.59
C ALA A 185 -10.99 9.90 0.71
N ALA A 186 -12.23 9.79 0.23
CA ALA A 186 -12.64 8.67 -0.61
C ALA A 186 -11.51 8.48 -1.62
N ALA A 187 -10.93 7.30 -1.66
CA ALA A 187 -9.90 6.99 -2.64
C ALA A 187 -10.48 7.44 -3.97
N GLU A 188 -9.79 8.36 -4.65
CA GLU A 188 -10.22 8.81 -5.97
C GLU A 188 -10.58 7.55 -6.74
N PRO A 189 -11.81 7.43 -7.29
CA PRO A 189 -12.24 6.19 -7.92
C PRO A 189 -11.14 5.80 -8.89
N ALA A 190 -10.62 4.59 -8.75
CA ALA A 190 -9.54 4.09 -9.57
C ALA A 190 -9.91 4.41 -11.01
N ARG A 191 -9.06 5.19 -11.71
CA ARG A 191 -9.28 5.53 -13.10
C ARG A 191 -9.52 4.21 -13.83
N PRO A 192 -10.62 4.06 -14.59
CA PRO A 192 -10.87 2.83 -15.32
C PRO A 192 -9.60 2.46 -16.10
N THR A 193 -9.19 1.22 -16.06
CA THR A 193 -8.06 0.73 -16.85
C THR A 193 -8.41 0.86 -18.33
N ASP A 194 -7.45 1.29 -19.13
CA ASP A 194 -7.50 1.45 -20.58
C ASP A 194 -6.16 0.91 -21.06
N ALA A 195 -6.17 -0.38 -21.46
CA ALA A 195 -4.96 -1.16 -21.64
C ALA A 195 -4.22 -0.83 -22.92
N ASP A 196 -4.94 -0.45 -23.99
CA ASP A 196 -4.37 -0.11 -25.30
C ASP A 196 -4.25 1.39 -25.53
N GLY A 197 -4.91 2.21 -24.69
CA GLY A 197 -4.78 3.66 -24.69
C GLY A 197 -5.56 4.35 -25.81
N ASP A 198 -6.64 3.74 -26.27
CA ASP A 198 -7.51 4.27 -27.31
C ASP A 198 -8.54 5.31 -26.81
N GLY A 199 -8.67 5.43 -25.48
CA GLY A 199 -9.59 6.33 -24.79
C GLY A 199 -10.89 5.68 -24.35
N VAL A 200 -11.10 4.38 -24.59
CA VAL A 200 -12.24 3.59 -24.13
C VAL A 200 -11.78 2.64 -23.02
N PRO A 201 -12.41 2.67 -21.85
CA PRO A 201 -12.02 1.77 -20.76
C PRO A 201 -12.22 0.29 -21.12
N ASP A 202 -11.32 -0.60 -20.64
CA ASP A 202 -11.36 -2.06 -20.83
C ASP A 202 -12.74 -2.69 -20.58
N SER A 203 -13.52 -2.12 -19.66
CA SER A 203 -14.85 -2.63 -19.31
C SER A 203 -15.92 -2.36 -20.38
N ARG A 204 -15.65 -1.48 -21.33
CA ARG A 204 -16.55 -1.12 -22.45
C ARG A 204 -15.91 -1.36 -23.80
N ASP A 205 -14.61 -1.63 -23.82
CA ASP A 205 -13.85 -1.87 -25.01
C ASP A 205 -14.15 -3.27 -25.59
N GLN A 206 -14.56 -3.29 -26.87
CA GLN A 206 -14.82 -4.51 -27.64
C GLN A 206 -13.68 -4.85 -28.60
N CYS A 207 -12.73 -3.94 -28.77
CA CYS A 207 -11.59 -4.08 -29.66
C CYS A 207 -10.25 -3.91 -28.91
N PRO A 208 -9.92 -4.80 -27.93
CA PRO A 208 -8.73 -4.68 -27.11
C PRO A 208 -7.45 -4.86 -27.96
N GLY A 209 -6.78 -3.79 -28.24
CA GLY A 209 -5.56 -3.76 -29.04
C GLY A 209 -5.63 -2.76 -30.18
N THR A 210 -6.59 -1.85 -30.12
CA THR A 210 -6.65 -0.67 -31.01
C THR A 210 -5.41 0.21 -30.73
N PRO A 211 -4.72 0.69 -31.77
CA PRO A 211 -3.53 1.51 -31.57
C PRO A 211 -3.83 2.80 -30.80
N ALA A 212 -2.99 3.12 -29.84
CA ALA A 212 -3.13 4.33 -29.03
C ALA A 212 -3.23 5.58 -29.89
N GLY A 213 -4.32 6.35 -29.73
CA GLY A 213 -4.59 7.56 -30.50
C GLY A 213 -5.28 7.33 -31.86
N ALA A 214 -5.70 6.10 -32.17
CA ALA A 214 -6.61 5.83 -33.27
C ALA A 214 -7.97 6.51 -33.03
N THR A 215 -8.66 6.82 -34.12
CA THR A 215 -10.05 7.29 -34.01
C THR A 215 -10.95 6.08 -33.83
N VAL A 216 -11.62 5.99 -32.68
CA VAL A 216 -12.48 4.85 -32.33
C VAL A 216 -13.91 5.28 -32.06
N ASP A 217 -14.82 4.35 -32.15
CA ASP A 217 -16.21 4.53 -31.71
C ASP A 217 -16.36 4.42 -30.18
N GLY A 218 -17.59 4.48 -29.68
CA GLY A 218 -17.87 4.35 -28.22
C GLY A 218 -17.56 2.96 -27.63
N ASN A 219 -17.20 1.99 -28.45
CA ASN A 219 -16.85 0.62 -28.08
C ASN A 219 -15.34 0.30 -28.26
N GLY A 220 -14.52 1.29 -28.58
CA GLY A 220 -13.08 1.11 -28.78
C GLY A 220 -12.68 0.57 -30.16
N CYS A 221 -13.62 0.49 -31.10
CA CYS A 221 -13.32 -0.06 -32.41
C CYS A 221 -13.07 1.04 -33.45
N GLU A 222 -12.05 0.86 -34.30
CA GLU A 222 -11.83 1.72 -35.46
C GLU A 222 -13.00 1.59 -36.45
N PRO A 223 -13.35 2.65 -37.22
CA PRO A 223 -14.33 2.55 -38.30
C PRO A 223 -13.92 1.50 -39.33
N ASP A 224 -14.92 0.78 -39.84
CA ASP A 224 -14.82 -0.18 -40.95
C ASP A 224 -16.03 0.12 -41.86
N SER A 225 -15.78 0.84 -42.93
CA SER A 225 -16.81 1.47 -43.75
C SER A 225 -17.57 0.51 -44.65
N ASP A 226 -16.92 -0.50 -45.22
CA ASP A 226 -17.51 -1.52 -46.08
C ASP A 226 -17.83 -2.81 -45.33
N ARG A 227 -17.29 -2.94 -44.09
CA ARG A 227 -17.55 -4.06 -43.16
C ARG A 227 -17.04 -5.40 -43.66
N ASP A 228 -15.82 -5.35 -44.21
CA ASP A 228 -15.08 -6.51 -44.63
C ASP A 228 -14.25 -7.15 -43.48
N GLY A 229 -14.15 -6.46 -42.32
CA GLY A 229 -13.41 -6.89 -41.12
C GLY A 229 -12.02 -6.28 -41.02
N VAL A 230 -11.65 -5.36 -41.90
CA VAL A 230 -10.41 -4.58 -41.86
C VAL A 230 -10.77 -3.10 -41.65
N ALA A 231 -10.19 -2.49 -40.60
CA ALA A 231 -10.47 -1.09 -40.29
C ALA A 231 -10.00 -0.17 -41.41
N ASP A 232 -10.73 0.94 -41.66
CA ASP A 232 -10.46 1.94 -42.71
C ASP A 232 -8.99 2.42 -42.72
N SER A 233 -8.35 2.46 -41.55
CA SER A 233 -6.94 2.90 -41.41
C SER A 233 -5.92 1.93 -42.02
N ARG A 234 -6.31 0.67 -42.20
CA ARG A 234 -5.46 -0.43 -42.71
C ARG A 234 -5.99 -0.99 -44.02
N ASP A 235 -7.21 -0.63 -44.37
CA ASP A 235 -7.87 -1.08 -45.57
C ASP A 235 -7.30 -0.39 -46.81
N GLN A 236 -6.93 -1.19 -47.84
CA GLN A 236 -6.45 -0.75 -49.14
C GLN A 236 -7.51 -0.87 -50.23
N CYS A 237 -8.62 -1.52 -49.95
CA CYS A 237 -9.72 -1.79 -50.87
C CYS A 237 -11.06 -1.37 -50.26
N PRO A 238 -11.35 -0.05 -50.05
CA PRO A 238 -12.42 0.48 -49.22
C PRO A 238 -13.85 0.27 -49.74
N ASP A 239 -14.03 -0.51 -50.77
CA ASP A 239 -15.34 -0.82 -51.37
C ASP A 239 -15.51 -2.35 -51.55
N THR A 240 -14.87 -3.15 -50.73
CA THR A 240 -14.97 -4.59 -50.80
C THR A 240 -16.42 -5.06 -50.52
N PRO A 241 -16.99 -5.95 -51.37
CA PRO A 241 -18.34 -6.40 -51.17
C PRO A 241 -18.52 -7.12 -49.82
N ARG A 242 -19.60 -6.77 -49.11
CA ARG A 242 -19.88 -7.33 -47.81
C ARG A 242 -19.97 -8.84 -47.80
N GLY A 243 -19.12 -9.49 -47.04
CA GLY A 243 -19.07 -10.92 -46.88
C GLY A 243 -18.12 -11.63 -47.88
N ALA A 244 -17.36 -10.86 -48.70
CA ALA A 244 -16.25 -11.39 -49.43
C ALA A 244 -15.12 -11.84 -48.48
N GLU A 245 -14.38 -12.86 -48.89
CA GLU A 245 -13.16 -13.27 -48.18
C GLU A 245 -12.02 -12.32 -48.55
N VAL A 246 -11.48 -11.63 -47.53
CA VAL A 246 -10.43 -10.64 -47.73
C VAL A 246 -9.10 -11.04 -47.08
N ASN A 247 -8.02 -10.46 -47.57
CA ASN A 247 -6.71 -10.54 -46.96
C ASN A 247 -6.57 -9.50 -45.81
N SER A 248 -5.43 -9.48 -45.14
CA SER A 248 -5.14 -8.54 -44.05
C SER A 248 -5.13 -7.07 -44.43
N ARG A 249 -5.37 -6.71 -45.71
CA ARG A 249 -5.40 -5.37 -46.26
C ARG A 249 -6.80 -4.99 -46.75
N GLY A 250 -7.81 -5.77 -46.48
CA GLY A 250 -9.18 -5.52 -46.90
C GLY A 250 -9.46 -5.85 -48.39
N CYS A 251 -8.52 -6.42 -49.12
CA CYS A 251 -8.73 -6.76 -50.52
C CYS A 251 -9.19 -8.22 -50.68
N GLU A 252 -10.16 -8.44 -51.56
CA GLU A 252 -10.65 -9.78 -51.88
C GLU A 252 -9.53 -10.74 -52.27
N LEU A 253 -9.71 -11.99 -51.95
CA LEU A 253 -8.76 -13.04 -52.33
C LEU A 253 -8.96 -13.46 -53.78
N ASP A 254 -7.84 -13.69 -54.45
CA ASP A 254 -7.72 -14.38 -55.73
C ASP A 254 -6.90 -15.63 -55.48
N SER A 255 -7.59 -16.78 -55.44
CA SER A 255 -7.02 -18.04 -54.91
C SER A 255 -6.11 -18.78 -55.88
N ASP A 256 -6.35 -18.64 -57.20
CA ASP A 256 -5.55 -19.28 -58.23
C ASP A 256 -4.61 -18.30 -58.98
N ASN A 257 -4.73 -17.00 -58.63
CA ASN A 257 -3.91 -15.89 -59.16
C ASN A 257 -4.04 -15.73 -60.65
N ASP A 258 -5.27 -15.83 -61.17
CA ASP A 258 -5.56 -15.59 -62.58
C ASP A 258 -5.92 -14.13 -62.87
N GLY A 259 -6.08 -13.29 -61.80
CA GLY A 259 -6.40 -11.87 -61.86
C GLY A 259 -7.88 -11.54 -61.66
N VAL A 260 -8.73 -12.54 -61.42
CA VAL A 260 -10.14 -12.37 -61.08
C VAL A 260 -10.35 -12.77 -59.63
N VAL A 261 -10.97 -11.92 -58.85
CA VAL A 261 -11.22 -12.16 -57.41
C VAL A 261 -12.23 -13.31 -57.21
N ASN A 262 -12.09 -14.10 -56.13
CA ASN A 262 -12.91 -15.28 -55.84
C ASN A 262 -14.43 -15.02 -55.92
N SER A 263 -14.90 -13.82 -55.60
CA SER A 263 -16.32 -13.45 -55.66
C SER A 263 -16.89 -13.35 -57.06
N GLN A 264 -16.01 -13.12 -58.07
CA GLN A 264 -16.36 -12.94 -59.49
C GLN A 264 -15.88 -14.09 -60.33
N ASP A 265 -15.04 -14.98 -59.77
CA ASP A 265 -14.43 -16.09 -60.46
C ASP A 265 -15.38 -17.28 -60.54
N LEU A 266 -15.68 -17.72 -61.76
CA LEU A 266 -16.47 -18.91 -62.06
C LEU A 266 -15.62 -20.17 -62.29
N CYS A 267 -14.30 -19.99 -62.44
CA CYS A 267 -13.35 -21.03 -62.75
C CYS A 267 -12.20 -21.10 -61.71
N PRO A 268 -12.46 -21.42 -60.44
CA PRO A 268 -11.57 -21.23 -59.27
C PRO A 268 -10.33 -22.15 -59.25
N ASN A 269 -9.87 -22.63 -60.32
CA ASN A 269 -8.63 -23.42 -60.48
C ASN A 269 -7.97 -23.18 -61.85
N THR A 270 -8.09 -21.98 -62.34
CA THR A 270 -7.42 -21.59 -63.60
C THR A 270 -5.90 -21.58 -63.39
N THR A 271 -5.15 -21.93 -64.41
CA THR A 271 -3.69 -22.00 -64.34
C THR A 271 -3.14 -20.57 -64.14
N ALA A 272 -2.35 -20.35 -63.11
CA ALA A 272 -1.78 -19.05 -62.80
C ALA A 272 -1.07 -18.43 -64.01
N GLY A 273 -1.53 -17.24 -64.44
CA GLY A 273 -1.01 -16.50 -65.59
C GLY A 273 -1.59 -16.93 -66.95
N ALA A 274 -2.65 -17.76 -66.97
CA ALA A 274 -3.44 -18.02 -68.16
C ALA A 274 -4.18 -16.73 -68.60
N GLU A 275 -4.48 -16.63 -69.90
CA GLU A 275 -5.38 -15.58 -70.40
C GLU A 275 -6.82 -15.96 -70.11
N VAL A 276 -7.45 -15.26 -69.15
CA VAL A 276 -8.84 -15.51 -68.73
C VAL A 276 -9.77 -14.38 -69.19
N ASP A 277 -11.03 -14.68 -69.24
CA ASP A 277 -12.08 -13.67 -69.43
C ASP A 277 -12.46 -12.98 -68.09
N ASP A 278 -13.42 -12.07 -68.14
CA ASP A 278 -13.87 -11.31 -66.93
C ASP A 278 -14.46 -12.19 -65.85
N THR A 279 -14.63 -13.47 -66.06
CA THR A 279 -15.16 -14.47 -65.11
C THR A 279 -14.13 -15.50 -64.64
N GLY A 280 -12.84 -15.26 -64.92
CA GLY A 280 -11.76 -16.17 -64.50
C GLY A 280 -11.62 -17.47 -65.34
N CYS A 281 -12.37 -17.57 -66.42
CA CYS A 281 -12.31 -18.76 -67.24
C CYS A 281 -11.39 -18.65 -68.44
N GLU A 282 -10.55 -19.68 -68.68
CA GLU A 282 -9.73 -19.74 -69.88
C GLU A 282 -10.60 -19.76 -71.16
N GLY A 283 -10.32 -18.87 -72.09
CA GLY A 283 -11.04 -18.80 -73.36
C GLY A 283 -10.92 -20.11 -74.12
N VAL A 284 -12.07 -20.69 -74.51
CA VAL A 284 -12.11 -21.90 -75.35
C VAL A 284 -11.63 -21.45 -76.72
N THR A 285 -10.40 -21.70 -77.08
CA THR A 285 -9.90 -21.57 -78.45
C THR A 285 -10.52 -22.70 -79.26
N GLU A 286 -11.71 -22.45 -79.87
CA GLU A 286 -12.28 -23.38 -80.84
C GLU A 286 -11.35 -23.43 -82.08
N THR A 287 -10.54 -24.48 -82.16
CA THR A 287 -9.82 -24.81 -83.39
C THR A 287 -10.78 -25.47 -84.33
N ILE A 288 -11.42 -24.71 -85.24
CA ILE A 288 -12.25 -25.28 -86.33
C ILE A 288 -11.33 -25.95 -87.28
N GLN A 289 -11.24 -27.34 -87.20
CA GLN A 289 -10.63 -28.13 -88.16
C GLN A 289 -11.63 -28.43 -89.31
N THR A 290 -11.44 -27.68 -90.42
CA THR A 290 -12.19 -27.95 -91.68
C THR A 290 -11.69 -29.19 -92.35
N PHE A 291 -12.49 -30.29 -92.37
CA PHE A 291 -12.21 -31.47 -93.14
C PHE A 291 -12.88 -31.36 -94.52
N THR A 292 -12.08 -31.30 -95.56
CA THR A 292 -12.59 -31.37 -96.94
C THR A 292 -12.76 -32.87 -97.35
N ILE A 293 -14.03 -33.27 -97.48
CA ILE A 293 -14.33 -34.62 -97.99
C ILE A 293 -14.52 -34.54 -99.51
N GLU A 294 -13.55 -35.11 -100.29
CA GLU A 294 -13.73 -35.30 -101.72
C GLU A 294 -14.59 -36.54 -101.99
N VAL A 295 -15.82 -36.32 -102.43
CA VAL A 295 -16.68 -37.42 -102.91
C VAL A 295 -16.53 -37.61 -104.41
N LYS A 296 -15.85 -38.66 -104.82
CA LYS A 296 -15.80 -39.10 -106.26
C LYS A 296 -17.06 -39.99 -106.55
N PHE A 297 -17.86 -39.50 -107.48
CA PHE A 297 -18.94 -40.30 -108.06
C PHE A 297 -18.44 -41.05 -109.29
N PRO A 298 -18.98 -42.26 -109.54
CA PRO A 298 -18.58 -43.06 -110.67
C PRO A 298 -19.08 -42.54 -112.04
#